data_cf16f0fb7091dbf850f27d0f33179e6e
#
_entry.id   cf16f0fb7091dbf850f27d0f33179e6e
#
_cell.length_a   1.000
_cell.length_b   1.000
_cell.length_c   1.000
_cell.angle_alpha   90.00
_cell.angle_beta   90.00
_cell.angle_gamma   90.00
#
_symmetry.space_group_name_H-M   'P 1'
#
loop_
_entity.id
_entity.type
_entity.pdbx_description
1 polymer ?
#
loop_
_entity_poly.entity_id
_entity_poly.type
_entity_poly.pdbx_seq_one_letter_code
_entity_poly.pdbx_strand_id
1 'polypeptide(L)'
;MRNKDVYIITCSKCGKENRYEDYSCVGRDQRERIIDDSIMSYTCPHCGEITFLKHPLTYIDPVHHFIVQYGQDKNQFIHGVEQLRMTPLYKDYIFRYTDSWLNFKEKIMILENRDDRLIELYKMALKKELNEDIPSFFLFNKEEEKELMIALNPNGTRAYIFNRNWYDLKEQDPVMKKILKYDTSLIVDKEWAERLYDYRLKVSLCEVQTKIQVRTYLIPSYDHIDVGDYVYVEENGERVLGQVMTKNYKSIFDIPDHLHFIEKTLPLETEYDQSLKEEYKELFPVKNERKEAFLELLDNIRFYYYLEEKDRNASNYVIDIDGFRLIPLYIDREEAINKKPINTYILSDLLTDVLKMTFEKIDGYMIYDEKEPYILDSHLIDLFLSYTAHKKTQIN
;
A
#
# COMPACT_ATOMS: atom_id res chain seq x y z
N MET A 1 3.13 0.91 15.90
CA MET A 1 4.53 1.00 16.39
C MET A 1 5.27 2.04 15.57
N ARG A 2 6.02 2.97 16.20
CA ARG A 2 6.86 3.92 15.46
C ARG A 2 8.20 3.25 15.19
N ASN A 3 8.45 2.81 13.96
CA ASN A 3 9.75 2.31 13.58
C ASN A 3 10.72 3.49 13.45
N LYS A 4 11.85 3.41 14.12
CA LYS A 4 12.95 4.36 13.97
C LYS A 4 14.00 3.75 13.06
N ASP A 5 14.36 4.51 12.05
CA ASP A 5 15.48 4.18 11.21
C ASP A 5 16.75 4.88 11.74
N VAL A 6 17.89 4.27 11.54
CA VAL A 6 19.17 4.76 12.00
C VAL A 6 19.98 5.22 10.80
N TYR A 7 20.42 6.47 10.82
CA TYR A 7 21.24 7.08 9.78
C TYR A 7 22.62 7.41 10.34
N ILE A 8 23.68 7.14 9.58
CA ILE A 8 25.03 7.62 9.87
C ILE A 8 25.28 8.85 9.01
N ILE A 9 25.55 9.97 9.66
CA ILE A 9 25.67 11.28 9.02
C ILE A 9 27.04 11.86 9.31
N THR A 10 27.78 12.21 8.25
CA THR A 10 29.01 12.98 8.37
C THR A 10 28.68 14.47 8.29
N CYS A 11 28.98 15.22 9.35
CA CYS A 11 28.74 16.66 9.38
C CYS A 11 29.62 17.39 8.36
N SER A 12 29.01 18.15 7.45
CA SER A 12 29.72 18.90 6.40
C SER A 12 30.67 19.96 6.95
N LYS A 13 30.41 20.50 8.17
CA LYS A 13 31.21 21.54 8.78
C LYS A 13 32.39 21.02 9.60
N CYS A 14 32.19 20.00 10.44
CA CYS A 14 33.23 19.53 11.36
C CYS A 14 33.80 18.15 10.99
N GLY A 15 33.27 17.48 9.97
CA GLY A 15 33.73 16.17 9.48
C GLY A 15 33.46 14.99 10.42
N LYS A 16 32.77 15.20 11.56
CA LYS A 16 32.49 14.12 12.51
C LYS A 16 31.29 13.31 12.08
N GLU A 17 31.40 12.00 12.21
CA GLU A 17 30.27 11.06 12.04
C GLU A 17 29.36 11.09 13.26
N ASN A 18 28.07 11.05 13.02
CA ASN A 18 27.03 11.06 14.03
C ASN A 18 25.98 10.02 13.70
N ARG A 19 25.48 9.36 14.73
CA ARG A 19 24.30 8.50 14.62
C ARG A 19 23.06 9.36 14.85
N TYR A 20 22.13 9.30 13.89
CA TYR A 20 20.86 9.97 13.93
C TYR A 20 19.74 8.96 13.81
N GLU A 21 18.74 9.06 14.69
CA GLU A 21 17.57 8.21 14.67
C GLU A 21 16.34 9.06 14.34
N ASP A 22 15.60 8.69 13.32
CA ASP A 22 14.35 9.34 12.96
C ASP A 22 13.27 8.32 12.58
N TYR A 23 12.04 8.80 12.51
CA TYR A 23 10.90 7.98 12.18
C TYR A 23 10.70 7.93 10.66
N SER A 24 10.55 6.72 10.11
CA SER A 24 10.13 6.51 8.72
C SER A 24 8.60 6.61 8.54
N CYS A 25 7.86 6.58 9.65
CA CYS A 25 6.41 6.68 9.65
C CYS A 25 5.93 7.55 10.82
N VAL A 26 5.13 8.58 10.51
CA VAL A 26 4.64 9.57 11.48
C VAL A 26 3.15 9.85 11.29
N GLY A 27 2.52 10.35 12.34
CA GLY A 27 1.12 10.74 12.33
C GLY A 27 0.92 12.25 12.48
N ARG A 28 -0.33 12.64 12.75
CA ARG A 28 -0.76 14.05 12.90
C ARG A 28 0.00 14.84 13.97
N ASP A 29 0.50 14.17 14.99
CA ASP A 29 1.32 14.81 16.05
C ASP A 29 2.64 15.39 15.52
N GLN A 30 3.10 14.97 14.34
CA GLN A 30 4.31 15.49 13.69
C GLN A 30 4.02 16.43 12.52
N ARG A 31 2.75 16.76 12.26
CA ARG A 31 2.34 17.58 11.12
C ARG A 31 3.06 18.92 11.03
N GLU A 32 3.09 19.66 12.13
CA GLU A 32 3.72 21.00 12.15
C GLU A 32 5.22 20.91 11.84
N ARG A 33 5.90 19.87 12.32
CA ARG A 33 7.30 19.62 12.01
C ARG A 33 7.56 19.24 10.55
N ILE A 34 6.55 18.68 9.88
CA ILE A 34 6.60 18.47 8.43
C ILE A 34 6.48 19.79 7.69
N ILE A 35 5.50 20.62 8.08
CA ILE A 35 5.20 21.88 7.41
C ILE A 35 6.35 22.89 7.56
N ASP A 36 6.96 22.97 8.73
CA ASP A 36 8.10 23.87 9.03
C ASP A 36 9.48 23.29 8.70
N ASP A 37 9.53 22.10 8.09
CA ASP A 37 10.75 21.37 7.70
C ASP A 37 11.62 20.87 8.87
N SER A 38 11.23 21.05 10.11
CA SER A 38 12.03 20.67 11.29
C SER A 38 12.17 19.15 11.44
N ILE A 39 11.25 18.37 10.87
CA ILE A 39 11.32 16.90 10.87
C ILE A 39 12.49 16.38 10.04
N MET A 40 12.90 17.10 9.00
CA MET A 40 14.03 16.74 8.13
C MET A 40 15.33 17.45 8.59
N SER A 41 15.34 18.12 9.73
CA SER A 41 16.47 18.92 10.18
C SER A 41 17.26 18.18 11.26
N TYR A 42 18.53 18.00 11.01
CA TYR A 42 19.49 17.42 11.93
C TYR A 42 20.47 18.50 12.43
N THR A 43 20.61 18.61 13.75
CA THR A 43 21.60 19.51 14.37
C THR A 43 22.80 18.69 14.84
N CYS A 44 24.00 18.99 14.32
CA CYS A 44 25.22 18.33 14.71
C CYS A 44 25.54 18.57 16.20
N PRO A 45 25.67 17.53 17.04
CA PRO A 45 25.93 17.69 18.46
C PRO A 45 27.33 18.26 18.77
N HIS A 46 28.24 18.26 17.79
CA HIS A 46 29.60 18.70 17.97
C HIS A 46 29.84 20.18 17.62
N CYS A 47 29.15 20.71 16.64
CA CYS A 47 29.38 22.06 16.16
C CYS A 47 28.15 22.92 15.95
N GLY A 48 26.94 22.36 16.22
CA GLY A 48 25.66 23.07 16.09
C GLY A 48 25.20 23.31 14.64
N GLU A 49 25.92 22.75 13.64
CA GLU A 49 25.49 22.87 12.23
C GLU A 49 24.17 22.18 12.00
N ILE A 50 23.24 22.87 11.33
CA ILE A 50 21.94 22.33 10.95
C ILE A 50 22.03 21.84 9.51
N THR A 51 21.70 20.58 9.29
CA THR A 51 21.68 19.93 7.97
C THR A 51 20.27 19.44 7.66
N PHE A 52 19.80 19.70 6.45
CA PHE A 52 18.52 19.15 5.97
C PHE A 52 18.76 17.75 5.39
N LEU A 53 18.15 16.75 6.02
CA LEU A 53 18.32 15.33 5.69
C LEU A 53 17.11 14.78 4.98
N LYS A 54 17.20 14.61 3.66
CA LYS A 54 16.14 13.97 2.89
C LYS A 54 16.20 12.46 3.10
N HIS A 55 15.19 11.92 3.75
CA HIS A 55 14.97 10.48 3.88
C HIS A 55 13.51 10.15 3.59
N PRO A 56 13.19 8.89 3.22
CA PRO A 56 11.81 8.46 3.02
C PRO A 56 10.96 8.69 4.26
N LEU A 57 9.75 9.20 4.07
CA LEU A 57 8.82 9.46 5.16
C LEU A 57 7.38 9.13 4.76
N THR A 58 6.69 8.38 5.61
CA THR A 58 5.25 8.11 5.49
C THR A 58 4.48 8.96 6.51
N TYR A 59 3.49 9.69 6.03
CA TYR A 59 2.54 10.39 6.90
C TYR A 59 1.18 9.69 6.86
N ILE A 60 0.62 9.40 8.05
CA ILE A 60 -0.69 8.75 8.21
C ILE A 60 -1.64 9.68 8.93
N ASP A 61 -2.78 10.00 8.32
CA ASP A 61 -3.87 10.73 8.95
C ASP A 61 -5.10 9.82 9.12
N PRO A 62 -5.34 9.29 10.33
CA PRO A 62 -6.50 8.44 10.58
C PRO A 62 -7.81 9.22 10.74
N VAL A 63 -7.77 10.55 10.82
CA VAL A 63 -8.97 11.39 10.92
C VAL A 63 -9.55 11.70 9.55
N HIS A 64 -8.68 11.97 8.58
CA HIS A 64 -9.09 12.26 7.20
C HIS A 64 -8.90 11.05 6.27
N HIS A 65 -8.50 9.89 6.81
CA HIS A 65 -8.34 8.62 6.12
C HIS A 65 -7.42 8.72 4.89
N PHE A 66 -6.18 9.18 5.09
CA PHE A 66 -5.19 9.18 4.02
C PHE A 66 -3.78 8.83 4.49
N ILE A 67 -2.98 8.35 3.54
CA ILE A 67 -1.55 8.06 3.71
C ILE A 67 -0.81 8.70 2.55
N VAL A 68 0.21 9.50 2.86
CA VAL A 68 1.11 10.09 1.87
C VAL A 68 2.53 9.57 2.12
N GLN A 69 3.17 9.10 1.05
CA GLN A 69 4.56 8.61 1.07
C GLN A 69 5.46 9.55 0.29
N TYR A 70 6.60 9.92 0.90
CA TYR A 70 7.67 10.69 0.29
C TYR A 70 8.94 9.85 0.10
N GLY A 71 9.55 9.91 -1.08
CA GLY A 71 10.96 9.59 -1.34
C GLY A 71 11.39 8.12 -1.25
N GLN A 72 10.46 7.18 -1.07
CA GLN A 72 10.76 5.75 -1.11
C GLN A 72 10.64 5.21 -2.55
N ASP A 73 11.17 3.99 -2.78
CA ASP A 73 10.92 3.29 -4.04
C ASP A 73 9.40 3.17 -4.30
N LYS A 74 8.99 3.62 -5.48
CA LYS A 74 7.58 3.63 -5.89
C LYS A 74 6.97 2.22 -5.88
N ASN A 75 7.71 1.20 -6.32
CA ASN A 75 7.21 -0.16 -6.39
C ASN A 75 7.02 -0.74 -4.98
N GLN A 76 7.93 -0.44 -4.07
CA GLN A 76 7.77 -0.81 -2.67
C GLN A 76 6.55 -0.15 -2.03
N PHE A 77 6.28 1.12 -2.36
CA PHE A 77 5.07 1.79 -1.90
C PHE A 77 3.80 1.13 -2.47
N ILE A 78 3.78 0.82 -3.78
CA ILE A 78 2.64 0.14 -4.42
C ILE A 78 2.35 -1.18 -3.72
N HIS A 79 3.38 -2.01 -3.51
CA HIS A 79 3.23 -3.28 -2.79
C HIS A 79 2.72 -3.09 -1.34
N GLY A 80 3.20 -2.05 -0.65
CA GLY A 80 2.68 -1.69 0.68
C GLY A 80 1.20 -1.29 0.65
N VAL A 81 0.74 -0.58 -0.38
CA VAL A 81 -0.68 -0.21 -0.55
C VAL A 81 -1.54 -1.44 -0.80
N GLU A 82 -1.08 -2.39 -1.65
CA GLU A 82 -1.77 -3.66 -1.86
C GLU A 82 -2.01 -4.38 -0.53
N GLN A 83 -0.98 -4.50 0.31
CA GLN A 83 -1.07 -5.15 1.62
C GLN A 83 -2.00 -4.39 2.59
N LEU A 84 -1.86 -3.06 2.70
CA LEU A 84 -2.67 -2.26 3.62
C LEU A 84 -4.16 -2.31 3.26
N ARG A 85 -4.51 -2.28 1.98
CA ARG A 85 -5.91 -2.36 1.52
C ARG A 85 -6.55 -3.72 1.76
N MET A 86 -5.77 -4.76 2.01
CA MET A 86 -6.28 -6.05 2.45
C MET A 86 -6.84 -5.98 3.88
N THR A 87 -6.48 -4.98 4.67
CA THR A 87 -7.01 -4.79 6.02
C THR A 87 -8.24 -3.87 5.98
N PRO A 88 -9.35 -4.21 6.65
CA PRO A 88 -10.55 -3.38 6.69
C PRO A 88 -10.30 -1.96 7.18
N LEU A 89 -9.30 -1.78 8.07
CA LEU A 89 -8.93 -0.48 8.63
C LEU A 89 -8.54 0.55 7.56
N TYR A 90 -7.89 0.11 6.47
CA TYR A 90 -7.37 1.01 5.44
C TYR A 90 -8.19 1.00 4.15
N LYS A 91 -9.33 0.29 4.12
CA LYS A 91 -10.18 0.14 2.92
C LYS A 91 -10.58 1.49 2.31
N ASP A 92 -10.93 2.46 3.15
CA ASP A 92 -11.42 3.77 2.75
C ASP A 92 -10.33 4.85 2.74
N TYR A 93 -9.05 4.47 2.90
CA TYR A 93 -7.95 5.42 2.89
C TYR A 93 -7.57 5.83 1.47
N ILE A 94 -7.24 7.10 1.32
CA ILE A 94 -6.58 7.63 0.12
C ILE A 94 -5.08 7.43 0.26
N PHE A 95 -4.46 6.83 -0.74
CA PHE A 95 -3.01 6.62 -0.79
C PHE A 95 -2.40 7.53 -1.84
N ARG A 96 -1.31 8.23 -1.48
CA ARG A 96 -0.57 9.10 -2.41
C ARG A 96 0.93 8.89 -2.25
N TYR A 97 1.60 8.93 -3.40
CA TYR A 97 3.05 8.89 -3.50
C TYR A 97 3.57 10.17 -4.14
N THR A 98 4.70 10.66 -3.64
CA THR A 98 5.43 11.78 -4.23
C THR A 98 6.94 11.64 -3.99
N ASP A 99 7.74 12.03 -4.97
CA ASP A 99 9.20 12.14 -4.89
C ASP A 99 9.69 13.54 -4.51
N SER A 100 8.78 14.52 -4.42
CA SER A 100 9.05 15.91 -4.06
C SER A 100 8.62 16.21 -2.63
N TRP A 101 9.55 16.72 -1.79
CA TRP A 101 9.24 17.16 -0.43
C TRP A 101 8.19 18.27 -0.38
N LEU A 102 8.26 19.20 -1.33
CA LEU A 102 7.28 20.28 -1.43
C LEU A 102 5.89 19.75 -1.74
N ASN A 103 5.78 18.82 -2.71
CA ASN A 103 4.52 18.16 -3.03
C ASN A 103 4.01 17.30 -1.87
N PHE A 104 4.90 16.68 -1.10
CA PHE A 104 4.52 15.91 0.09
C PHE A 104 3.80 16.78 1.12
N LYS A 105 4.36 17.95 1.44
CA LYS A 105 3.72 18.91 2.35
C LYS A 105 2.39 19.41 1.80
N GLU A 106 2.38 19.75 0.52
CA GLU A 106 1.17 20.22 -0.15
C GLU A 106 0.07 19.15 -0.15
N LYS A 107 0.40 17.88 -0.45
CA LYS A 107 -0.59 16.79 -0.44
C LYS A 107 -1.23 16.62 0.94
N ILE A 108 -0.47 16.72 2.02
CA ILE A 108 -1.01 16.68 3.38
C ILE A 108 -2.03 17.81 3.58
N MET A 109 -1.66 19.07 3.25
CA MET A 109 -2.55 20.22 3.41
C MET A 109 -3.82 20.10 2.56
N ILE A 110 -3.70 19.58 1.35
CA ILE A 110 -4.86 19.39 0.46
C ILE A 110 -5.79 18.33 1.03
N LEU A 111 -5.27 17.13 1.33
CA LEU A 111 -6.08 15.97 1.72
C LEU A 111 -6.76 16.14 3.09
N GLU A 112 -6.27 17.04 3.93
CA GLU A 112 -6.96 17.47 5.15
C GLU A 112 -8.25 18.26 4.88
N ASN A 113 -8.43 18.80 3.68
CA ASN A 113 -9.49 19.76 3.39
C ASN A 113 -10.25 19.50 2.09
N ARG A 114 -9.63 18.86 1.09
CA ARG A 114 -10.09 18.79 -0.30
C ARG A 114 -9.66 17.50 -0.99
N ASP A 115 -10.28 17.21 -2.13
CA ASP A 115 -9.78 16.18 -3.05
C ASP A 115 -8.61 16.73 -3.87
N ASP A 116 -7.47 16.09 -3.82
CA ASP A 116 -6.25 16.55 -4.49
C ASP A 116 -6.35 16.49 -6.02
N ARG A 117 -7.20 15.63 -6.57
CA ARG A 117 -7.45 15.53 -8.02
C ARG A 117 -8.10 16.80 -8.55
N LEU A 118 -9.08 17.34 -7.81
CA LEU A 118 -9.73 18.61 -8.16
C LEU A 118 -8.78 19.81 -8.01
N ILE A 119 -7.89 19.79 -7.02
CA ILE A 119 -6.88 20.83 -6.84
C ILE A 119 -5.88 20.83 -7.99
N GLU A 120 -5.39 19.66 -8.46
CA GLU A 120 -4.49 19.60 -9.60
C GLU A 120 -5.15 20.10 -10.90
N LEU A 121 -6.43 19.79 -11.10
CA LEU A 121 -7.20 20.36 -12.21
C LEU A 121 -7.38 21.88 -12.10
N TYR A 122 -7.61 22.38 -10.88
CA TYR A 122 -7.71 23.83 -10.64
C TYR A 122 -6.40 24.55 -10.95
N LYS A 123 -5.26 23.99 -10.54
CA LYS A 123 -3.92 24.54 -10.89
C LYS A 123 -3.75 24.67 -12.40
N MET A 124 -4.19 23.64 -13.14
CA MET A 124 -4.11 23.67 -14.59
C MET A 124 -5.05 24.70 -15.23
N ALA A 125 -6.29 24.83 -14.71
CA ALA A 125 -7.24 25.85 -15.17
C ALA A 125 -6.71 27.25 -14.89
N LEU A 126 -6.21 27.50 -13.68
CA LEU A 126 -5.61 28.77 -13.26
C LEU A 126 -4.42 29.16 -14.14
N LYS A 127 -3.54 28.21 -14.45
CA LYS A 127 -2.40 28.44 -15.34
C LYS A 127 -2.84 28.92 -16.74
N LYS A 128 -3.90 28.32 -17.28
CA LYS A 128 -4.47 28.72 -18.58
C LYS A 128 -5.13 30.10 -18.54
N GLU A 129 -5.88 30.38 -17.46
CA GLU A 129 -6.54 31.65 -17.25
C GLU A 129 -5.51 32.82 -17.18
N LEU A 130 -4.41 32.59 -16.47
CA LEU A 130 -3.33 33.57 -16.33
C LEU A 130 -2.50 33.74 -17.58
N ASN A 131 -2.66 32.85 -18.57
CA ASN A 131 -1.89 32.85 -19.83
C ASN A 131 -0.36 32.94 -19.59
N GLU A 132 0.12 32.25 -18.58
CA GLU A 132 1.53 32.25 -18.21
C GLU A 132 2.29 31.22 -19.02
N ASP A 133 3.13 31.65 -19.96
CA ASP A 133 4.02 30.81 -20.75
C ASP A 133 5.18 30.22 -19.92
N ILE A 134 5.49 30.83 -18.78
CA ILE A 134 6.56 30.40 -17.89
C ILE A 134 6.03 29.24 -17.02
N PRO A 135 6.79 28.14 -16.83
CA PRO A 135 6.38 27.06 -15.97
C PRO A 135 6.26 27.54 -14.52
N SER A 136 5.04 27.91 -14.14
CA SER A 136 4.69 28.26 -12.78
C SER A 136 4.37 26.98 -12.03
N PHE A 137 4.93 26.82 -10.86
CA PHE A 137 4.56 25.78 -9.91
C PHE A 137 3.53 26.36 -8.96
N PHE A 138 2.34 25.79 -8.93
CA PHE A 138 1.29 26.22 -8.03
C PHE A 138 1.25 25.31 -6.80
N LEU A 139 1.16 25.94 -5.62
CA LEU A 139 0.98 25.26 -4.33
C LEU A 139 -0.37 25.68 -3.73
N PHE A 140 -1.14 24.70 -3.29
CA PHE A 140 -2.26 24.96 -2.40
C PHE A 140 -1.74 25.24 -1.00
N ASN A 141 -2.21 26.32 -0.39
CA ASN A 141 -1.91 26.68 0.99
C ASN A 141 -3.19 27.09 1.70
N LYS A 142 -3.28 26.76 2.97
CA LYS A 142 -4.38 27.19 3.83
C LYS A 142 -3.80 27.86 5.07
N GLU A 143 -4.05 29.15 5.19
CA GLU A 143 -3.71 29.96 6.34
C GLU A 143 -5.00 30.41 7.04
N GLU A 144 -5.24 29.91 8.27
CA GLU A 144 -6.46 30.15 9.03
C GLU A 144 -7.72 29.80 8.20
N GLU A 145 -8.52 30.81 7.81
CA GLU A 145 -9.73 30.65 7.00
C GLU A 145 -9.51 30.92 5.51
N LYS A 146 -8.30 31.33 5.10
CA LYS A 146 -7.99 31.65 3.71
C LYS A 146 -7.35 30.48 3.00
N GLU A 147 -7.94 30.10 1.89
CA GLU A 147 -7.37 29.13 0.95
C GLU A 147 -6.70 29.90 -0.20
N LEU A 148 -5.45 29.61 -0.46
CA LEU A 148 -4.63 30.31 -1.43
C LEU A 148 -4.00 29.31 -2.41
N MET A 149 -3.81 29.79 -3.65
CA MET A 149 -2.92 29.15 -4.64
C MET A 149 -1.68 30.03 -4.76
N ILE A 150 -0.55 29.49 -4.37
CA ILE A 150 0.74 30.19 -4.42
C ILE A 150 1.46 29.81 -5.70
N ALA A 151 1.64 30.75 -6.60
CA ALA A 151 2.44 30.57 -7.81
C ALA A 151 3.90 30.89 -7.52
N LEU A 152 4.78 29.91 -7.73
CA LEU A 152 6.23 30.04 -7.65
C LEU A 152 6.79 30.27 -9.06
N ASN A 153 7.21 31.46 -9.39
CA ASN A 153 7.79 31.82 -10.67
C ASN A 153 9.27 32.18 -10.49
N PRO A 154 10.10 32.10 -11.55
CA PRO A 154 11.49 32.56 -11.51
C PRO A 154 11.64 34.01 -11.07
N ASN A 155 10.62 34.83 -11.34
CA ASN A 155 10.60 36.28 -11.06
C ASN A 155 9.93 36.64 -9.72
N GLY A 156 9.55 35.65 -8.91
CA GLY A 156 8.93 35.89 -7.60
C GLY A 156 7.70 35.02 -7.33
N THR A 157 7.15 35.20 -6.14
CA THR A 157 5.98 34.45 -5.65
C THR A 157 4.74 35.34 -5.73
N ARG A 158 3.63 34.78 -6.22
CA ARG A 158 2.31 35.44 -6.24
C ARG A 158 1.30 34.54 -5.55
N ALA A 159 0.40 35.12 -4.77
CA ALA A 159 -0.70 34.43 -4.13
C ALA A 159 -2.03 34.81 -4.80
N TYR A 160 -2.85 33.81 -5.09
CA TYR A 160 -4.20 33.95 -5.64
C TYR A 160 -5.18 33.36 -4.64
N ILE A 161 -6.34 34.00 -4.47
CA ILE A 161 -7.41 33.47 -3.66
C ILE A 161 -7.99 32.26 -4.38
N PHE A 162 -8.12 31.15 -3.66
CA PHE A 162 -8.72 29.94 -4.20
C PHE A 162 -10.21 30.12 -4.49
N ASN A 163 -10.62 29.79 -5.70
CA ASN A 163 -12.01 29.93 -6.13
C ASN A 163 -12.84 28.71 -5.71
N ARG A 164 -13.47 28.79 -4.54
CA ARG A 164 -14.35 27.72 -4.02
C ARG A 164 -15.50 27.39 -4.97
N ASN A 165 -16.13 28.37 -5.60
CA ASN A 165 -17.24 28.12 -6.50
C ASN A 165 -16.81 27.25 -7.69
N TRP A 166 -15.62 27.45 -8.23
CA TRP A 166 -15.10 26.60 -9.30
C TRP A 166 -14.95 25.16 -8.79
N TYR A 167 -14.37 24.98 -7.60
CA TYR A 167 -14.17 23.68 -6.98
C TYR A 167 -15.53 22.95 -6.76
N ASP A 168 -16.48 23.61 -6.10
CA ASP A 168 -17.79 23.05 -5.78
C ASP A 168 -18.58 22.66 -7.03
N LEU A 169 -18.51 23.49 -8.11
CA LEU A 169 -19.11 23.18 -9.40
C LEU A 169 -18.46 21.94 -10.03
N LYS A 170 -17.14 21.82 -9.97
CA LYS A 170 -16.43 20.65 -10.50
C LYS A 170 -16.69 19.38 -9.70
N GLU A 171 -16.75 19.46 -8.40
CA GLU A 171 -17.10 18.34 -7.52
C GLU A 171 -18.53 17.81 -7.80
N GLN A 172 -19.43 18.68 -8.20
CA GLN A 172 -20.82 18.32 -8.55
C GLN A 172 -20.98 17.82 -10.00
N ASP A 173 -20.02 18.09 -10.86
CA ASP A 173 -20.04 17.68 -12.27
C ASP A 173 -20.14 16.13 -12.38
N PRO A 174 -21.13 15.59 -13.12
CA PRO A 174 -21.33 14.13 -13.25
C PRO A 174 -20.08 13.40 -13.80
N VAL A 175 -19.38 14.02 -14.75
CA VAL A 175 -18.13 13.44 -15.32
C VAL A 175 -17.05 13.39 -14.27
N MET A 176 -16.89 14.46 -13.48
CA MET A 176 -15.91 14.47 -12.37
C MET A 176 -16.28 13.47 -11.29
N LYS A 177 -17.53 13.35 -10.91
CA LYS A 177 -17.97 12.31 -9.94
C LYS A 177 -17.60 10.91 -10.40
N LYS A 178 -17.76 10.61 -11.68
CA LYS A 178 -17.32 9.34 -12.25
C LYS A 178 -15.82 9.15 -12.16
N ILE A 179 -15.03 10.18 -12.51
CA ILE A 179 -13.58 10.14 -12.40
C ILE A 179 -13.15 9.93 -10.95
N LEU A 180 -13.69 10.71 -10.02
CA LEU A 180 -13.38 10.61 -8.60
C LEU A 180 -13.73 9.22 -8.03
N LYS A 181 -14.79 8.58 -8.56
CA LYS A 181 -15.19 7.24 -8.15
C LYS A 181 -14.24 6.14 -8.64
N TYR A 182 -13.76 6.25 -9.89
CA TYR A 182 -13.07 5.14 -10.55
C TYR A 182 -11.55 5.34 -10.71
N ASP A 183 -11.05 6.54 -10.48
CA ASP A 183 -9.62 6.80 -10.49
C ASP A 183 -8.97 6.41 -9.14
N THR A 184 -8.10 5.42 -9.18
CA THR A 184 -7.35 4.92 -8.03
C THR A 184 -5.85 5.29 -8.12
N SER A 185 -5.51 6.32 -8.89
CA SER A 185 -4.12 6.75 -9.10
C SER A 185 -3.42 7.08 -7.77
N LEU A 186 -2.25 6.49 -7.55
CA LEU A 186 -1.41 6.77 -6.38
C LEU A 186 -0.60 8.07 -6.55
N ILE A 187 -0.35 8.47 -7.80
CA ILE A 187 0.32 9.73 -8.16
C ILE A 187 -0.71 10.63 -8.82
N VAL A 188 -1.05 11.71 -8.12
CA VAL A 188 -1.95 12.76 -8.58
C VAL A 188 -1.16 14.05 -8.59
N ASP A 189 -0.75 14.48 -9.76
CA ASP A 189 0.14 15.61 -10.03
C ASP A 189 -0.25 16.32 -11.32
N LYS A 190 0.59 17.23 -11.77
CA LYS A 190 0.40 17.95 -13.04
C LYS A 190 0.23 17.00 -14.24
N GLU A 191 1.03 15.93 -14.32
CA GLU A 191 0.96 14.97 -15.43
C GLU A 191 -0.34 14.17 -15.40
N TRP A 192 -0.83 13.84 -14.21
CA TRP A 192 -2.15 13.23 -14.02
C TRP A 192 -3.24 14.17 -14.55
N ALA A 193 -3.20 15.46 -14.17
CA ALA A 193 -4.18 16.46 -14.62
C ALA A 193 -4.13 16.67 -16.14
N GLU A 194 -2.95 16.70 -16.75
CA GLU A 194 -2.76 16.80 -18.19
C GLU A 194 -3.34 15.57 -18.93
N ARG A 195 -3.08 14.35 -18.42
CA ARG A 195 -3.66 13.13 -19.00
C ARG A 195 -5.19 13.12 -18.95
N LEU A 196 -5.76 13.61 -17.83
CA LEU A 196 -7.21 13.72 -17.71
C LEU A 196 -7.77 14.74 -18.71
N TYR A 197 -7.17 15.92 -18.77
CA TYR A 197 -7.59 17.01 -19.66
C TYR A 197 -7.54 16.62 -21.15
N ASP A 198 -6.51 15.88 -21.55
CA ASP A 198 -6.32 15.40 -22.91
C ASP A 198 -7.12 14.11 -23.22
N TYR A 199 -8.03 13.69 -22.33
CA TYR A 199 -8.78 12.44 -22.45
C TYR A 199 -7.91 11.17 -22.55
N ARG A 200 -6.68 11.22 -22.03
CA ARG A 200 -5.71 10.11 -22.06
C ARG A 200 -5.65 9.30 -20.78
N LEU A 201 -6.44 9.67 -19.76
CA LEU A 201 -6.50 8.90 -18.50
C LEU A 201 -7.21 7.57 -18.76
N LYS A 202 -6.48 6.48 -18.52
CA LYS A 202 -6.95 5.12 -18.73
C LYS A 202 -7.09 4.39 -17.40
N VAL A 203 -8.04 3.48 -17.33
CA VAL A 203 -8.24 2.53 -16.26
C VAL A 203 -8.05 1.10 -16.77
N SER A 204 -7.62 0.22 -15.90
CA SER A 204 -7.46 -1.21 -16.18
C SER A 204 -8.75 -1.95 -15.92
N LEU A 205 -9.11 -2.86 -16.82
CA LEU A 205 -10.28 -3.71 -16.74
C LEU A 205 -9.86 -5.17 -16.88
N CYS A 206 -10.63 -6.07 -16.26
CA CYS A 206 -10.53 -7.50 -16.48
C CYS A 206 -11.92 -8.13 -16.63
N GLU A 207 -11.99 -9.23 -17.40
CA GLU A 207 -13.13 -10.13 -17.34
C GLU A 207 -12.82 -11.23 -16.35
N VAL A 208 -13.75 -11.46 -15.42
CA VAL A 208 -13.62 -12.46 -14.37
C VAL A 208 -14.68 -13.54 -14.58
N GLN A 209 -14.24 -14.78 -14.66
CA GLN A 209 -15.09 -15.96 -14.68
C GLN A 209 -15.33 -16.43 -13.25
N THR A 210 -16.57 -16.35 -12.80
CA THR A 210 -17.03 -17.00 -11.57
C THR A 210 -17.72 -18.33 -11.89
N LYS A 211 -18.24 -19.03 -10.88
CA LYS A 211 -19.02 -20.25 -11.09
C LYS A 211 -20.34 -20.00 -11.87
N ILE A 212 -20.81 -18.76 -11.88
CA ILE A 212 -22.14 -18.40 -12.43
C ILE A 212 -22.01 -17.74 -13.80
N GLN A 213 -21.03 -16.83 -13.97
CA GLN A 213 -20.96 -15.96 -15.16
C GLN A 213 -19.58 -15.37 -15.39
N VAL A 214 -19.44 -14.71 -16.56
CA VAL A 214 -18.29 -13.85 -16.87
C VAL A 214 -18.76 -12.39 -16.80
N ARG A 215 -18.06 -11.54 -16.06
CA ARG A 215 -18.33 -10.09 -15.99
C ARG A 215 -17.05 -9.27 -16.04
N THR A 216 -17.22 -8.00 -16.44
CA THR A 216 -16.13 -7.02 -16.46
C THR A 216 -16.05 -6.27 -15.14
N TYR A 217 -14.84 -6.13 -14.62
CA TYR A 217 -14.51 -5.42 -13.39
C TYR A 217 -13.35 -4.44 -13.60
N LEU A 218 -13.22 -3.49 -12.70
CA LEU A 218 -12.10 -2.55 -12.64
C LEU A 218 -10.95 -3.15 -11.83
N ILE A 219 -9.74 -2.97 -12.32
CA ILE A 219 -8.51 -3.28 -11.60
C ILE A 219 -8.02 -1.98 -10.97
N PRO A 220 -7.86 -1.87 -9.64
CA PRO A 220 -7.22 -0.72 -9.03
C PRO A 220 -5.81 -0.48 -9.56
N SER A 221 -5.37 0.77 -9.64
CA SER A 221 -4.08 1.14 -10.24
C SER A 221 -2.85 0.64 -9.47
N TYR A 222 -3.05 0.19 -8.25
CA TYR A 222 -2.04 -0.38 -7.36
C TYR A 222 -2.02 -1.91 -7.36
N ASP A 223 -3.00 -2.57 -7.97
CA ASP A 223 -3.06 -4.04 -8.01
C ASP A 223 -2.34 -4.58 -9.23
N HIS A 224 -1.41 -5.49 -8.99
CA HIS A 224 -0.75 -6.26 -10.04
C HIS A 224 -1.52 -7.56 -10.28
N ILE A 225 -2.27 -7.58 -11.38
CA ILE A 225 -3.14 -8.70 -11.75
C ILE A 225 -2.77 -9.17 -13.15
N ASP A 226 -2.67 -10.47 -13.31
CA ASP A 226 -2.45 -11.11 -14.60
C ASP A 226 -3.60 -12.07 -14.96
N VAL A 227 -3.66 -12.43 -16.23
CA VAL A 227 -4.62 -13.44 -16.72
C VAL A 227 -4.31 -14.78 -16.05
N GLY A 228 -5.33 -15.39 -15.48
CA GLY A 228 -5.24 -16.63 -14.72
C GLY A 228 -5.24 -16.43 -13.20
N ASP A 229 -4.99 -15.19 -12.70
CA ASP A 229 -5.09 -14.89 -11.27
C ASP A 229 -6.49 -15.13 -10.74
N TYR A 230 -6.59 -15.47 -9.46
CA TYR A 230 -7.86 -15.50 -8.75
C TYR A 230 -8.09 -14.20 -8.00
N VAL A 231 -9.29 -13.65 -8.14
CA VAL A 231 -9.70 -12.39 -7.55
C VAL A 231 -11.04 -12.53 -6.84
N TYR A 232 -11.25 -11.72 -5.81
CA TYR A 232 -12.57 -11.58 -5.23
C TYR A 232 -13.35 -10.49 -5.95
N VAL A 233 -14.60 -10.80 -6.27
CA VAL A 233 -15.53 -9.88 -6.92
C VAL A 233 -16.86 -9.89 -6.19
N GLU A 234 -17.61 -8.78 -6.29
CA GLU A 234 -18.95 -8.69 -5.75
C GLU A 234 -19.97 -9.14 -6.81
N GLU A 235 -20.76 -10.15 -6.48
CA GLU A 235 -21.93 -10.60 -7.28
C GLU A 235 -23.17 -10.68 -6.39
N ASN A 236 -24.21 -9.91 -6.74
CA ASN A 236 -25.49 -9.89 -6.01
C ASN A 236 -25.36 -9.58 -4.50
N GLY A 237 -24.38 -8.76 -4.12
CA GLY A 237 -24.09 -8.39 -2.72
C GLY A 237 -23.27 -9.43 -1.96
N GLU A 238 -22.81 -10.48 -2.63
CA GLU A 238 -21.95 -11.50 -2.05
C GLU A 238 -20.54 -11.44 -2.69
N ARG A 239 -19.52 -11.73 -1.92
CA ARG A 239 -18.16 -11.89 -2.41
C ARG A 239 -17.95 -13.30 -2.94
N VAL A 240 -17.56 -13.39 -4.19
CA VAL A 240 -17.26 -14.66 -4.86
C VAL A 240 -15.86 -14.66 -5.41
N LEU A 241 -15.24 -15.82 -5.40
CA LEU A 241 -13.95 -16.04 -6.03
C LEU A 241 -14.15 -16.30 -7.52
N GLY A 242 -13.37 -15.62 -8.36
CA GLY A 242 -13.36 -15.81 -9.81
C GLY A 242 -11.96 -15.76 -10.38
N GLN A 243 -11.78 -16.29 -11.58
CA GLN A 243 -10.52 -16.29 -12.30
C GLN A 243 -10.50 -15.19 -13.36
N VAL A 244 -9.40 -14.47 -13.48
CA VAL A 244 -9.18 -13.44 -14.49
C VAL A 244 -8.96 -14.10 -15.84
N MET A 245 -9.84 -13.81 -16.80
CA MET A 245 -9.80 -14.37 -18.15
C MET A 245 -9.11 -13.45 -19.15
N THR A 246 -9.32 -12.13 -19.01
CA THR A 246 -8.74 -11.12 -19.90
C THR A 246 -8.35 -9.88 -19.11
N LYS A 247 -7.40 -9.10 -19.66
CA LYS A 247 -7.00 -7.81 -19.14
C LYS A 247 -6.92 -6.79 -20.28
N ASN A 248 -7.52 -5.62 -20.09
CA ASN A 248 -7.48 -4.55 -21.09
C ASN A 248 -7.49 -3.17 -20.43
N TYR A 249 -7.33 -2.12 -21.25
CA TYR A 249 -7.32 -0.73 -20.83
C TYR A 249 -8.36 0.07 -21.60
N LYS A 250 -9.16 0.88 -20.90
CA LYS A 250 -10.11 1.81 -21.49
C LYS A 250 -9.91 3.22 -20.95
N SER A 251 -10.33 4.21 -21.74
CA SER A 251 -10.45 5.58 -21.23
C SER A 251 -11.45 5.60 -20.06
N ILE A 252 -11.14 6.32 -18.99
CA ILE A 252 -12.03 6.48 -17.84
C ILE A 252 -13.39 7.09 -18.24
N PHE A 253 -13.43 7.84 -19.34
CA PHE A 253 -14.65 8.45 -19.88
C PHE A 253 -15.59 7.41 -20.54
N ASP A 254 -15.03 6.29 -21.04
CA ASP A 254 -15.74 5.28 -21.84
C ASP A 254 -16.19 4.05 -21.02
N ILE A 255 -15.91 4.01 -19.72
CA ILE A 255 -16.32 2.90 -18.87
C ILE A 255 -17.80 3.07 -18.43
N PRO A 256 -18.56 2.00 -18.25
CA PRO A 256 -19.92 2.04 -17.66
C PRO A 256 -19.93 2.55 -16.22
N ASP A 257 -21.01 3.20 -15.81
CA ASP A 257 -21.12 3.80 -14.46
C ASP A 257 -21.37 2.79 -13.32
N HIS A 258 -21.61 1.51 -13.67
CA HIS A 258 -21.97 0.46 -12.72
C HIS A 258 -20.88 -0.60 -12.49
N LEU A 259 -19.65 -0.32 -12.95
CA LEU A 259 -18.56 -1.27 -12.73
C LEU A 259 -18.13 -1.29 -11.26
N HIS A 260 -17.78 -2.46 -10.79
CA HIS A 260 -17.20 -2.69 -9.48
C HIS A 260 -15.71 -2.96 -9.61
N PHE A 261 -14.96 -2.66 -8.56
CA PHE A 261 -13.57 -3.07 -8.47
C PHE A 261 -13.48 -4.55 -8.06
N ILE A 262 -12.44 -5.19 -8.52
CA ILE A 262 -11.99 -6.42 -7.85
C ILE A 262 -11.51 -6.07 -6.44
N GLU A 263 -11.64 -7.00 -5.50
CA GLU A 263 -11.30 -6.69 -4.11
C GLU A 263 -9.94 -7.23 -3.67
N LYS A 264 -9.51 -8.39 -4.20
CA LYS A 264 -8.26 -9.05 -3.82
C LYS A 264 -7.76 -9.95 -4.92
N THR A 265 -6.45 -10.15 -4.94
CA THR A 265 -5.79 -11.06 -5.87
C THR A 265 -5.13 -12.23 -5.13
N LEU A 266 -5.22 -13.41 -5.75
CA LEU A 266 -4.33 -14.52 -5.47
C LEU A 266 -3.44 -14.69 -6.70
N PRO A 267 -2.14 -14.38 -6.63
CA PRO A 267 -1.24 -14.52 -7.78
C PRO A 267 -1.15 -15.96 -8.24
N LEU A 268 -0.82 -16.17 -9.52
CA LEU A 268 -0.49 -17.48 -10.03
C LEU A 268 0.77 -18.00 -9.34
N GLU A 269 0.78 -19.31 -9.09
CA GLU A 269 1.98 -19.99 -8.63
C GLU A 269 3.00 -20.06 -9.76
N THR A 270 4.23 -19.68 -9.46
CA THR A 270 5.34 -19.78 -10.40
C THR A 270 5.94 -21.22 -10.40
N GLU A 271 6.75 -21.53 -11.41
CA GLU A 271 7.54 -22.78 -11.40
C GLU A 271 8.44 -22.88 -10.14
N TYR A 272 8.91 -21.74 -9.65
CA TYR A 272 9.69 -21.68 -8.42
C TYR A 272 8.85 -22.04 -7.19
N ASP A 273 7.62 -21.52 -7.08
CA ASP A 273 6.71 -21.87 -5.99
C ASP A 273 6.39 -23.39 -6.01
N GLN A 274 6.20 -23.97 -7.20
CA GLN A 274 6.00 -25.40 -7.34
C GLN A 274 7.23 -26.21 -6.92
N SER A 275 8.44 -25.79 -7.29
CA SER A 275 9.66 -26.46 -6.87
C SER A 275 9.87 -26.42 -5.34
N LEU A 276 9.53 -25.30 -4.68
CA LEU A 276 9.57 -25.18 -3.22
C LEU A 276 8.57 -26.12 -2.52
N LYS A 277 7.39 -26.33 -3.12
CA LYS A 277 6.41 -27.29 -2.60
C LYS A 277 6.89 -28.74 -2.69
N GLU A 278 7.54 -29.09 -3.82
CA GLU A 278 8.12 -30.43 -3.99
C GLU A 278 9.23 -30.65 -2.96
N GLU A 279 10.11 -29.66 -2.76
CA GLU A 279 11.16 -29.73 -1.75
C GLU A 279 10.59 -29.86 -0.34
N TYR A 280 9.50 -29.14 -0.01
CA TYR A 280 8.79 -29.31 1.26
C TYR A 280 8.33 -30.77 1.46
N LYS A 281 7.70 -31.36 0.46
CA LYS A 281 7.23 -32.76 0.51
C LYS A 281 8.37 -33.76 0.71
N GLU A 282 9.56 -33.47 0.16
CA GLU A 282 10.75 -34.32 0.32
C GLU A 282 11.40 -34.19 1.71
N LEU A 283 11.35 -33.00 2.30
CA LEU A 283 11.91 -32.73 3.63
C LEU A 283 11.03 -33.28 4.77
N PHE A 284 9.78 -33.59 4.47
CA PHE A 284 8.80 -33.99 5.46
C PHE A 284 8.75 -35.52 5.67
N PRO A 285 8.62 -36.05 6.93
CA PRO A 285 8.70 -35.35 8.20
C PRO A 285 10.13 -34.89 8.57
N VAL A 286 10.21 -33.71 9.17
CA VAL A 286 11.50 -33.04 9.43
C VAL A 286 12.34 -33.83 10.44
N LYS A 287 13.49 -34.35 10.01
CA LYS A 287 14.48 -34.95 10.89
C LYS A 287 15.47 -33.89 11.37
N ASN A 288 15.98 -34.04 12.60
CA ASN A 288 16.93 -33.07 13.20
C ASN A 288 18.13 -32.74 12.30
N GLU A 289 18.58 -33.70 11.49
CA GLU A 289 19.70 -33.57 10.55
C GLU A 289 19.41 -32.61 9.36
N ARG A 290 18.14 -32.28 9.10
CA ARG A 290 17.68 -31.40 7.99
C ARG A 290 17.04 -30.11 8.48
N LYS A 291 17.26 -29.75 9.74
CA LYS A 291 16.59 -28.62 10.38
C LYS A 291 16.91 -27.28 9.70
N GLU A 292 18.16 -27.06 9.29
CA GLU A 292 18.57 -25.83 8.60
C GLU A 292 17.93 -25.71 7.23
N ALA A 293 17.93 -26.80 6.44
CA ALA A 293 17.26 -26.83 5.15
C ALA A 293 15.75 -26.56 5.27
N PHE A 294 15.12 -27.05 6.33
CA PHE A 294 13.72 -26.76 6.59
C PHE A 294 13.46 -25.29 6.95
N LEU A 295 14.32 -24.66 7.75
CA LEU A 295 14.22 -23.24 8.06
C LEU A 295 14.45 -22.36 6.82
N GLU A 296 15.38 -22.75 5.96
CA GLU A 296 15.61 -22.07 4.69
C GLU A 296 14.40 -22.18 3.76
N LEU A 297 13.78 -23.34 3.70
CA LEU A 297 12.57 -23.55 2.93
C LEU A 297 11.41 -22.70 3.45
N LEU A 298 11.18 -22.66 4.78
CA LEU A 298 10.14 -21.82 5.41
C LEU A 298 10.32 -20.31 5.14
N ASP A 299 11.57 -19.85 4.93
CA ASP A 299 11.88 -18.45 4.59
C ASP A 299 11.51 -18.09 3.14
N ASN A 300 11.41 -19.09 2.26
CA ASN A 300 11.20 -18.90 0.84
C ASN A 300 9.83 -19.36 0.33
N ILE A 301 9.20 -20.32 1.01
CA ILE A 301 7.89 -20.83 0.61
C ILE A 301 6.79 -19.85 0.96
N ARG A 302 5.82 -19.73 0.06
CA ARG A 302 4.64 -18.90 0.25
C ARG A 302 3.52 -19.71 0.87
N PHE A 303 2.90 -19.17 1.91
CA PHE A 303 1.78 -19.80 2.61
C PHE A 303 0.47 -19.11 2.25
N TYR A 304 -0.59 -19.89 2.12
CA TYR A 304 -1.96 -19.42 2.01
C TYR A 304 -2.65 -19.57 3.36
N TYR A 305 -3.35 -18.53 3.80
CA TYR A 305 -4.04 -18.51 5.09
C TYR A 305 -5.31 -17.66 5.01
N TYR A 306 -6.13 -17.66 6.05
CA TYR A 306 -7.42 -17.00 6.02
C TYR A 306 -7.50 -15.85 7.04
N LEU A 307 -8.16 -14.75 6.64
CA LEU A 307 -8.62 -13.71 7.54
C LEU A 307 -10.14 -13.74 7.64
N GLU A 308 -10.65 -13.50 8.84
CA GLU A 308 -12.06 -13.23 9.10
C GLU A 308 -12.30 -11.73 9.22
N GLU A 309 -13.43 -11.26 8.73
CA GLU A 309 -13.90 -9.91 8.97
C GLU A 309 -14.94 -9.94 10.10
N LYS A 310 -14.61 -9.35 11.25
CA LYS A 310 -15.52 -9.19 12.38
C LYS A 310 -15.60 -7.71 12.74
N ASP A 311 -16.79 -7.11 12.67
CA ASP A 311 -17.08 -5.74 13.13
C ASP A 311 -16.08 -4.66 12.61
N ARG A 312 -15.71 -4.71 11.32
CA ARG A 312 -14.71 -3.86 10.65
C ARG A 312 -13.25 -4.08 11.08
N ASN A 313 -12.98 -5.09 11.86
CA ASN A 313 -11.63 -5.51 12.19
C ASN A 313 -11.29 -6.81 11.44
N ALA A 314 -10.07 -6.87 10.89
CA ALA A 314 -9.53 -8.13 10.39
C ALA A 314 -8.97 -8.92 11.56
N SER A 315 -9.31 -10.20 11.65
CA SER A 315 -8.67 -11.15 12.56
C SER A 315 -8.21 -12.38 11.80
N ASN A 316 -7.17 -13.02 12.27
CA ASN A 316 -6.75 -14.29 11.69
C ASN A 316 -7.84 -15.34 11.95
N TYR A 317 -8.13 -16.17 10.94
CA TYR A 317 -8.96 -17.34 11.15
C TYR A 317 -8.19 -18.34 11.99
N VAL A 318 -8.72 -18.66 13.16
CA VAL A 318 -8.09 -19.54 14.15
C VAL A 318 -8.93 -20.80 14.30
N ILE A 319 -8.28 -21.94 14.29
CA ILE A 319 -8.88 -23.23 14.61
C ILE A 319 -8.47 -23.67 16.02
N ASP A 320 -9.36 -24.36 16.72
CA ASP A 320 -9.05 -24.97 18.01
C ASP A 320 -8.92 -26.47 17.81
N ILE A 321 -7.75 -27.01 18.17
CA ILE A 321 -7.46 -28.43 18.11
C ILE A 321 -6.91 -28.85 19.47
N ASP A 322 -7.65 -29.66 20.19
CA ASP A 322 -7.28 -30.17 21.53
C ASP A 322 -6.91 -29.06 22.54
N GLY A 323 -7.55 -27.88 22.40
CA GLY A 323 -7.31 -26.71 23.23
C GLY A 323 -6.16 -25.82 22.79
N PHE A 324 -5.51 -26.12 21.68
CA PHE A 324 -4.52 -25.25 21.03
C PHE A 324 -5.17 -24.37 19.97
N ARG A 325 -4.94 -23.08 20.06
CA ARG A 325 -5.41 -22.08 19.09
C ARG A 325 -4.36 -21.90 18.00
N LEU A 326 -4.64 -22.39 16.80
CA LEU A 326 -3.70 -22.45 15.71
C LEU A 326 -4.22 -21.69 14.47
N ILE A 327 -3.32 -21.04 13.74
CA ILE A 327 -3.63 -20.48 12.41
C ILE A 327 -3.29 -21.54 11.35
N PRO A 328 -4.26 -21.96 10.52
CA PRO A 328 -4.02 -22.89 9.43
C PRO A 328 -3.24 -22.21 8.30
N LEU A 329 -2.15 -22.82 7.88
CA LEU A 329 -1.33 -22.43 6.73
C LEU A 329 -1.38 -23.54 5.68
N TYR A 330 -1.56 -23.16 4.44
CA TYR A 330 -1.57 -24.08 3.31
C TYR A 330 -0.40 -23.76 2.39
N ILE A 331 0.32 -24.77 1.92
CA ILE A 331 1.36 -24.62 0.91
C ILE A 331 0.79 -24.78 -0.51
N ASP A 332 -0.35 -25.46 -0.61
CA ASP A 332 -1.05 -25.65 -1.87
C ASP A 332 -2.21 -24.68 -2.01
N ARG A 333 -2.22 -23.94 -3.13
CA ARG A 333 -3.20 -22.91 -3.45
C ARG A 333 -4.60 -23.49 -3.63
N GLU A 334 -4.70 -24.58 -4.40
CA GLU A 334 -5.98 -25.23 -4.70
C GLU A 334 -6.57 -25.87 -3.44
N GLU A 335 -5.74 -26.43 -2.59
CA GLU A 335 -6.18 -26.93 -1.29
C GLU A 335 -6.72 -25.80 -0.41
N ALA A 336 -6.04 -24.65 -0.34
CA ALA A 336 -6.51 -23.49 0.38
C ALA A 336 -7.85 -22.95 -0.18
N ILE A 337 -8.02 -22.93 -1.51
CA ILE A 337 -9.27 -22.53 -2.15
C ILE A 337 -10.41 -23.49 -1.80
N ASN A 338 -10.15 -24.78 -1.88
CA ASN A 338 -11.17 -25.82 -1.64
C ASN A 338 -11.60 -25.91 -0.17
N LYS A 339 -10.69 -25.64 0.76
CA LYS A 339 -10.95 -25.69 2.22
C LYS A 339 -11.35 -24.35 2.82
N LYS A 340 -11.54 -23.32 2.00
CA LYS A 340 -11.85 -21.96 2.46
C LYS A 340 -13.14 -21.92 3.31
N PRO A 341 -13.05 -21.45 4.57
CA PRO A 341 -14.22 -21.25 5.41
C PRO A 341 -15.15 -20.15 4.87
N ILE A 342 -16.41 -20.22 5.24
CA ILE A 342 -17.40 -19.19 4.90
C ILE A 342 -17.00 -17.88 5.60
N ASN A 343 -17.18 -16.75 4.94
CA ASN A 343 -16.88 -15.41 5.46
C ASN A 343 -15.39 -15.17 5.77
N THR A 344 -14.49 -15.85 5.10
CA THR A 344 -13.05 -15.60 5.21
C THR A 344 -12.45 -15.15 3.88
N TYR A 345 -11.25 -14.54 3.97
CA TYR A 345 -10.43 -14.18 2.82
C TYR A 345 -9.19 -15.07 2.80
N ILE A 346 -8.75 -15.47 1.63
CA ILE A 346 -7.45 -16.12 1.45
C ILE A 346 -6.40 -15.02 1.23
N LEU A 347 -5.30 -15.12 1.95
CA LEU A 347 -4.08 -14.34 1.73
C LEU A 347 -2.94 -15.26 1.36
N SER A 348 -1.90 -14.71 0.76
CA SER A 348 -0.70 -15.45 0.37
C SER A 348 0.54 -14.62 0.65
N ASP A 349 1.35 -15.06 1.62
CA ASP A 349 2.55 -14.35 2.08
C ASP A 349 3.66 -15.31 2.52
N LEU A 350 4.90 -14.79 2.61
CA LEU A 350 5.99 -15.49 3.26
C LEU A 350 5.73 -15.61 4.76
N LEU A 351 6.27 -16.66 5.40
CA LEU A 351 6.06 -16.89 6.83
C LEU A 351 6.43 -15.67 7.70
N THR A 352 7.52 -14.98 7.38
CA THR A 352 7.93 -13.76 8.09
C THR A 352 6.87 -12.67 8.08
N ASP A 353 6.08 -12.55 7.02
CA ASP A 353 5.03 -11.55 6.90
C ASP A 353 3.73 -12.02 7.56
N VAL A 354 3.41 -13.31 7.45
CA VAL A 354 2.31 -13.93 8.22
C VAL A 354 2.49 -13.70 9.73
N LEU A 355 3.71 -13.90 10.24
CA LEU A 355 4.02 -13.67 11.67
C LEU A 355 3.81 -12.21 12.09
N LYS A 356 4.12 -11.24 11.24
CA LYS A 356 3.89 -9.81 11.50
C LYS A 356 2.40 -9.42 11.50
N MET A 357 1.60 -10.12 10.71
CA MET A 357 0.16 -9.88 10.54
C MET A 357 -0.71 -10.66 11.53
N THR A 358 -0.12 -11.36 12.49
CA THR A 358 -0.86 -12.07 13.52
C THR A 358 -1.29 -11.11 14.63
N PHE A 359 -2.59 -10.86 14.73
CA PHE A 359 -3.17 -9.89 15.67
C PHE A 359 -3.72 -10.52 16.94
N GLU A 360 -3.86 -11.83 16.99
CA GLU A 360 -4.43 -12.55 18.11
C GLU A 360 -3.40 -13.36 18.89
N LYS A 361 -3.72 -13.66 20.15
CA LYS A 361 -2.93 -14.61 20.94
C LYS A 361 -3.24 -16.01 20.46
N ILE A 362 -2.24 -16.66 19.88
CA ILE A 362 -2.29 -18.02 19.36
C ILE A 362 -1.19 -18.88 19.99
N ASP A 363 -1.34 -20.19 19.92
CA ASP A 363 -0.35 -21.14 20.42
C ASP A 363 0.64 -21.56 19.33
N GLY A 364 0.31 -21.33 18.05
CA GLY A 364 1.18 -21.64 16.91
C GLY A 364 0.47 -21.58 15.57
N TYR A 365 1.12 -22.16 14.57
CA TYR A 365 0.60 -22.29 13.21
C TYR A 365 0.56 -23.78 12.83
N MET A 366 -0.43 -24.15 12.05
CA MET A 366 -0.54 -25.51 11.54
C MET A 366 -0.40 -25.51 10.02
N ILE A 367 0.70 -26.04 9.53
CA ILE A 367 0.89 -26.25 8.09
C ILE A 367 0.12 -27.49 7.66
N TYR A 368 -0.85 -27.29 6.78
CA TYR A 368 -1.59 -28.40 6.17
C TYR A 368 -0.75 -29.03 5.07
N ASP A 369 -0.59 -30.36 5.17
CA ASP A 369 -0.13 -31.23 4.13
C ASP A 369 -1.19 -32.34 3.96
N GLU A 370 -1.35 -32.87 2.74
CA GLU A 370 -2.30 -33.95 2.42
C GLU A 370 -2.13 -35.20 3.31
N LYS A 371 -0.96 -35.40 3.91
CA LYS A 371 -0.62 -36.61 4.67
C LYS A 371 -0.72 -36.41 6.18
N GLU A 372 -0.05 -35.42 6.73
CA GLU A 372 -0.06 -35.13 8.17
C GLU A 372 0.17 -33.62 8.39
N PRO A 373 -0.71 -32.94 9.17
CA PRO A 373 -0.50 -31.54 9.49
C PRO A 373 0.73 -31.36 10.41
N TYR A 374 1.49 -30.32 10.18
CA TYR A 374 2.67 -29.99 10.96
C TYR A 374 2.46 -28.73 11.81
N ILE A 375 2.74 -28.81 13.10
CA ILE A 375 2.57 -27.68 14.02
C ILE A 375 3.90 -26.93 14.17
N LEU A 376 3.89 -25.65 13.79
CA LEU A 376 4.93 -24.69 14.15
C LEU A 376 4.59 -24.10 15.51
N ASP A 377 5.18 -24.64 16.56
CA ASP A 377 5.06 -24.14 17.93
C ASP A 377 5.93 -22.90 18.17
N SER A 378 5.78 -22.28 19.33
CA SER A 378 6.54 -21.08 19.71
C SER A 378 8.07 -21.29 19.63
N HIS A 379 8.56 -22.48 19.96
CA HIS A 379 9.99 -22.78 19.91
C HIS A 379 10.54 -22.81 18.49
N LEU A 380 9.81 -23.42 17.57
CA LEU A 380 10.18 -23.45 16.13
C LEU A 380 10.07 -22.06 15.49
N ILE A 381 9.07 -21.27 15.89
CA ILE A 381 8.92 -19.87 15.44
C ILE A 381 10.11 -19.04 15.91
N ASP A 382 10.51 -19.13 17.17
CA ASP A 382 11.67 -18.40 17.71
C ASP A 382 12.97 -18.80 17.00
N LEU A 383 13.11 -20.09 16.69
CA LEU A 383 14.24 -20.60 15.96
C LEU A 383 14.27 -20.06 14.52
N PHE A 384 13.13 -20.04 13.83
CA PHE A 384 13.00 -19.48 12.49
C PHE A 384 13.30 -17.97 12.46
N LEU A 385 12.79 -17.20 13.41
CA LEU A 385 13.08 -15.79 13.53
C LEU A 385 14.56 -15.51 13.80
N SER A 386 15.20 -16.35 14.62
CA SER A 386 16.65 -16.25 14.88
C SER A 386 17.47 -16.57 13.63
N TYR A 387 17.06 -17.56 12.85
CA TYR A 387 17.69 -17.94 11.58
C TYR A 387 17.60 -16.79 10.57
N THR A 388 16.41 -16.22 10.36
CA THR A 388 16.20 -15.11 9.41
C THR A 388 16.94 -13.83 9.81
N ALA A 389 17.05 -13.54 11.10
CA ALA A 389 17.85 -12.43 11.61
C ALA A 389 19.35 -12.61 11.33
N HIS A 390 19.89 -13.82 11.50
CA HIS A 390 21.29 -14.15 11.19
C HIS A 390 21.60 -14.03 9.69
N LYS A 391 20.71 -14.54 8.83
CA LYS A 391 20.85 -14.44 7.36
C LYS A 391 20.94 -12.98 6.90
N LYS A 392 20.12 -12.09 7.45
CA LYS A 392 20.13 -10.65 7.14
C LYS A 392 21.43 -9.94 7.58
N THR A 393 22.08 -10.40 8.63
CA THR A 393 23.37 -9.82 9.09
C THR A 393 24.56 -10.29 8.29
N GLN A 394 24.48 -11.38 7.53
CA GLN A 394 25.56 -11.88 6.67
C GLN A 394 25.51 -11.30 5.24
N ILE A 395 24.42 -10.69 4.84
CA ILE A 395 24.21 -10.09 3.50
C ILE A 395 24.55 -8.59 3.50
N ASN A 396 24.69 -7.96 4.66
CA ASN A 396 25.12 -6.57 4.86
C ASN A 396 26.61 -6.50 5.29
#